data_00a8167acbabb9bc477bf2c084222e10
#
_entry.id   00a8167acbabb9bc477bf2c084222e10
#
_cell.length_a   1.000
_cell.length_b   1.000
_cell.length_c   1.000
_cell.angle_alpha   90.00
_cell.angle_beta   90.00
_cell.angle_gamma   90.00
#
_symmetry.space_group_name_H-M   'P 1'
#
loop_
_entity.id
_entity.type
_entity.pdbx_description
1 polymer ?
#
loop_
_entity_poly.entity_id
_entity_poly.type
_entity_poly.pdbx_seq_one_letter_code
_entity_poly.pdbx_strand_id
1 'polypeptide(L)'
;MVVDAPELPPLLFNRNGKYTYVCSYENVWDSEKHISVRVKGKTRTVGKIIGGELTGTIEWTEDFINQYPILKNLKTDRVVDKLKSKGNLTRYKLEFSQNDDMDENSLFIRKATSLKVLHAGATWLLDQVIASTPLSKALARVFDKYYGAKKLLSLAYFKTIEPDKGMYLYEDFASCTRLPFHRPMGISSITRFLQHIDEDKIDSFLRKLNECCIEEEDKSKESVYYALDSTSISTCSDDHDFAEWGHNKGGDQLKQINVVMLVNQSTGCPLYYRYYAGSTPDVSTFIHLLKEYARMGLNRRAILVADRGYGSVKNIHKLYQDNQSFILNMKLNFSICKNLIAKNLSYLLDDCSYNRKLSQNIMTEEVYWSYPGNYNKDTVRCKHEKGRMFIHIYLDHEIRNEAEDKFRARIAELLDRQKAGIDPLTKDEEDFLSTYVTEDSTGRKVINSTKKFEYMMCKGIRILLSDLISDPVEASRAYTERNEVEESFRKLKDFTGARRLHISSSKTLTGKIFVHFLSCSILCMLRHRIHSAEAKGIKLPFDSVPKMLSSLSNITQTVFSYGGYFSEIVGKKKELLKGLEIPFPEPEMNIEYEEDAAAEESMD
;
A
#
# COMPACT_ATOMS: atom_id res chain seq x y z
N MET A 1 -36.08 -19.88 30.74
CA MET A 1 -35.15 -20.69 31.59
C MET A 1 -34.67 -21.87 30.76
N VAL A 2 -33.36 -22.18 30.79
CA VAL A 2 -32.85 -23.43 30.18
C VAL A 2 -33.34 -24.60 31.03
N VAL A 3 -34.00 -25.55 30.41
CA VAL A 3 -34.57 -26.73 31.05
C VAL A 3 -33.63 -27.91 30.79
N ASP A 4 -33.52 -28.84 31.72
CA ASP A 4 -32.74 -30.06 31.53
C ASP A 4 -33.21 -30.83 30.28
N ALA A 5 -32.21 -31.32 29.52
CA ALA A 5 -32.50 -31.98 28.25
C ALA A 5 -33.31 -33.26 28.47
N PRO A 6 -34.46 -33.46 27.80
CA PRO A 6 -35.19 -34.68 27.85
C PRO A 6 -34.39 -35.86 27.25
N GLU A 7 -34.57 -37.06 27.74
CA GLU A 7 -33.98 -38.26 27.13
C GLU A 7 -34.61 -38.52 25.76
N LEU A 8 -33.87 -38.14 24.70
CA LEU A 8 -34.26 -38.36 23.30
C LEU A 8 -33.40 -39.47 22.68
N PRO A 9 -33.88 -40.15 21.64
CA PRO A 9 -33.06 -41.06 20.87
C PRO A 9 -31.92 -40.32 20.18
N PRO A 10 -30.87 -41.01 19.72
CA PRO A 10 -29.82 -40.39 18.92
C PRO A 10 -30.40 -39.71 17.67
N LEU A 11 -29.99 -38.48 17.42
CA LEU A 11 -30.48 -37.64 16.33
C LEU A 11 -29.41 -37.39 15.29
N LEU A 12 -29.81 -37.40 14.04
CA LEU A 12 -29.00 -37.09 12.87
C LEU A 12 -29.63 -35.90 12.12
N PHE A 13 -28.80 -34.97 11.62
CA PHE A 13 -29.24 -33.79 10.89
C PHE A 13 -28.79 -33.90 9.45
N ASN A 14 -29.74 -34.01 8.51
CA ASN A 14 -29.49 -34.15 7.09
C ASN A 14 -29.98 -32.91 6.35
N ARG A 15 -29.10 -32.20 5.68
CA ARG A 15 -29.46 -31.08 4.80
C ARG A 15 -29.91 -31.64 3.46
N ASN A 16 -31.10 -31.23 3.01
CA ASN A 16 -31.60 -31.54 1.68
C ASN A 16 -32.23 -30.27 1.05
N GLY A 17 -31.54 -29.67 0.14
CA GLY A 17 -31.96 -28.40 -0.49
C GLY A 17 -32.14 -27.27 0.52
N LYS A 18 -33.35 -26.71 0.61
CA LYS A 18 -33.69 -25.59 1.49
C LYS A 18 -33.96 -25.98 2.96
N TYR A 19 -33.94 -27.26 3.32
CA TYR A 19 -34.33 -27.70 4.64
C TYR A 19 -33.29 -28.63 5.26
N THR A 20 -33.15 -28.52 6.60
CA THR A 20 -32.39 -29.49 7.41
C THR A 20 -33.37 -30.37 8.16
N TYR A 21 -33.42 -31.65 7.81
CA TYR A 21 -34.27 -32.62 8.46
C TYR A 21 -33.59 -33.23 9.66
N VAL A 22 -34.37 -33.40 10.74
CA VAL A 22 -33.95 -34.11 11.96
C VAL A 22 -34.45 -35.53 11.87
N CYS A 23 -33.54 -36.50 11.98
CA CYS A 23 -33.85 -37.90 11.89
C CYS A 23 -33.42 -38.63 13.19
N SER A 24 -34.28 -39.44 13.75
CA SER A 24 -33.91 -40.39 14.81
C SER A 24 -33.37 -41.69 14.20
N TYR A 25 -32.43 -42.32 14.91
CA TYR A 25 -31.87 -43.61 14.51
C TYR A 25 -31.58 -44.50 15.72
N GLU A 26 -31.48 -45.83 15.49
CA GLU A 26 -31.11 -46.80 16.50
C GLU A 26 -29.68 -47.31 16.26
N ASN A 27 -28.92 -47.47 17.33
CA ASN A 27 -27.61 -48.10 17.32
C ASN A 27 -27.67 -49.44 18.04
N VAL A 28 -26.95 -50.44 17.51
CA VAL A 28 -26.72 -51.74 18.17
C VAL A 28 -25.21 -51.89 18.35
N TRP A 29 -24.81 -52.38 19.50
CA TRP A 29 -23.42 -52.68 19.80
C TRP A 29 -22.97 -53.94 19.02
N ASP A 30 -21.96 -53.77 18.19
CA ASP A 30 -21.28 -54.85 17.48
C ASP A 30 -20.13 -55.36 18.37
N SER A 31 -20.33 -56.52 18.99
CA SER A 31 -19.38 -57.12 19.92
C SER A 31 -18.10 -57.62 19.24
N GLU A 32 -18.12 -57.89 17.93
CA GLU A 32 -16.95 -58.35 17.19
C GLU A 32 -16.02 -57.18 16.83
N LYS A 33 -16.63 -56.02 16.53
CA LYS A 33 -15.87 -54.79 16.14
C LYS A 33 -15.65 -53.84 17.29
N HIS A 34 -16.21 -54.09 18.45
CA HIS A 34 -16.19 -53.20 19.62
C HIS A 34 -16.63 -51.75 19.30
N ILE A 35 -17.62 -51.59 18.41
CA ILE A 35 -18.17 -50.29 18.00
C ILE A 35 -19.70 -50.32 17.99
N SER A 36 -20.30 -49.15 18.16
CA SER A 36 -21.75 -48.95 18.00
C SER A 36 -22.07 -48.72 16.51
N VAL A 37 -22.89 -49.60 15.93
CA VAL A 37 -23.24 -49.57 14.49
C VAL A 37 -24.71 -49.19 14.34
N ARG A 38 -24.99 -48.29 13.38
CA ARG A 38 -26.37 -47.88 13.07
C ARG A 38 -27.15 -48.99 12.39
N VAL A 39 -28.35 -49.24 12.86
CA VAL A 39 -29.26 -50.26 12.30
C VAL A 39 -29.82 -49.75 10.97
N LYS A 40 -29.58 -50.49 9.86
CA LYS A 40 -30.11 -50.13 8.54
C LYS A 40 -31.65 -50.18 8.55
N GLY A 41 -32.28 -49.16 7.91
CA GLY A 41 -33.76 -49.10 7.74
C GLY A 41 -34.52 -48.52 8.93
N LYS A 42 -33.87 -48.21 10.06
CA LYS A 42 -34.51 -47.63 11.24
C LYS A 42 -34.26 -46.13 11.44
N THR A 43 -33.93 -45.42 10.36
CA THR A 43 -33.84 -43.95 10.39
C THR A 43 -35.19 -43.35 10.01
N ARG A 44 -35.78 -42.53 10.90
CA ARG A 44 -37.08 -41.88 10.68
C ARG A 44 -36.94 -40.38 10.81
N THR A 45 -37.54 -39.61 9.90
CA THR A 45 -37.62 -38.15 10.01
C THR A 45 -38.57 -37.80 11.16
N VAL A 46 -38.06 -37.07 12.16
CA VAL A 46 -38.79 -36.70 13.37
C VAL A 46 -38.98 -35.19 13.52
N GLY A 47 -38.35 -34.40 12.66
CA GLY A 47 -38.50 -32.96 12.65
C GLY A 47 -37.73 -32.28 11.51
N LYS A 48 -37.81 -30.96 11.44
CA LYS A 48 -37.06 -30.10 10.52
C LYS A 48 -36.63 -28.83 11.23
N ILE A 49 -35.52 -28.23 10.79
CA ILE A 49 -35.11 -26.91 11.27
C ILE A 49 -35.77 -25.85 10.38
N ILE A 50 -36.42 -24.88 11.00
CA ILE A 50 -37.04 -23.74 10.32
C ILE A 50 -35.91 -22.84 9.75
N GLY A 51 -36.06 -22.40 8.49
CA GLY A 51 -35.09 -21.53 7.85
C GLY A 51 -33.97 -22.22 7.06
N GLY A 52 -33.90 -23.56 7.09
CA GLY A 52 -33.00 -24.36 6.24
C GLY A 52 -31.53 -24.42 6.70
N GLU A 53 -31.18 -23.78 7.78
CA GLU A 53 -29.80 -23.73 8.31
C GLU A 53 -29.50 -24.99 9.18
N LEU A 54 -28.19 -25.21 9.45
CA LEU A 54 -27.73 -26.25 10.35
C LEU A 54 -27.99 -25.91 11.83
N THR A 55 -28.33 -24.68 12.13
CA THR A 55 -28.70 -24.14 13.45
C THR A 55 -30.09 -23.51 13.38
N GLY A 56 -30.81 -23.47 14.48
CA GLY A 56 -32.12 -22.84 14.56
C GLY A 56 -33.15 -23.70 15.29
N THR A 57 -34.40 -23.24 15.30
CA THR A 57 -35.51 -23.91 16.00
C THR A 57 -35.96 -25.15 15.24
N ILE A 58 -36.13 -26.23 15.96
CA ILE A 58 -36.63 -27.52 15.44
C ILE A 58 -38.14 -27.57 15.56
N GLU A 59 -38.81 -27.75 14.42
CA GLU A 59 -40.21 -28.19 14.40
C GLU A 59 -40.24 -29.72 14.41
N TRP A 60 -40.76 -30.29 15.52
CA TRP A 60 -40.95 -31.73 15.65
C TRP A 60 -42.21 -32.19 14.93
N THR A 61 -42.20 -33.43 14.42
CA THR A 61 -43.41 -34.05 13.85
C THR A 61 -44.40 -34.39 14.98
N GLU A 62 -45.71 -34.40 14.67
CA GLU A 62 -46.76 -34.72 15.62
C GLU A 62 -46.55 -36.13 16.24
N ASP A 63 -46.15 -37.09 15.43
CA ASP A 63 -45.87 -38.47 15.90
C ASP A 63 -44.73 -38.49 16.93
N PHE A 64 -43.70 -37.66 16.72
CA PHE A 64 -42.57 -37.59 17.65
C PHE A 64 -42.93 -36.85 18.95
N ILE A 65 -43.75 -35.78 18.83
CA ILE A 65 -44.31 -35.10 20.00
C ILE A 65 -45.20 -36.04 20.82
N ASN A 66 -46.03 -36.88 20.15
CA ASN A 66 -46.87 -37.84 20.83
C ASN A 66 -46.05 -38.94 21.55
N GLN A 67 -44.89 -39.33 20.98
CA GLN A 67 -43.95 -40.27 21.61
C GLN A 67 -43.15 -39.62 22.76
N TYR A 68 -42.88 -38.33 22.67
CA TYR A 68 -42.16 -37.52 23.68
C TYR A 68 -42.98 -36.29 24.08
N PRO A 69 -44.05 -36.42 24.90
CA PRO A 69 -45.01 -35.34 25.17
C PRO A 69 -44.40 -34.09 25.81
N ILE A 70 -43.25 -34.23 26.48
CA ILE A 70 -42.53 -33.12 27.08
C ILE A 70 -42.12 -32.05 26.03
N LEU A 71 -41.89 -32.45 24.78
CA LEU A 71 -41.51 -31.55 23.68
C LEU A 71 -42.63 -30.58 23.28
N LYS A 72 -43.88 -30.85 23.63
CA LYS A 72 -45.04 -30.01 23.36
C LYS A 72 -44.90 -28.63 24.05
N ASN A 73 -44.26 -28.59 25.21
CA ASN A 73 -44.10 -27.40 26.03
C ASN A 73 -42.70 -26.82 25.96
N LEU A 74 -41.83 -27.38 25.11
CA LEU A 74 -40.44 -26.97 25.00
C LEU A 74 -40.12 -26.50 23.59
N LYS A 75 -39.54 -25.33 23.48
CA LYS A 75 -38.85 -24.88 22.28
C LYS A 75 -37.47 -25.54 22.23
N THR A 76 -37.15 -26.17 21.11
CA THR A 76 -35.87 -26.84 20.91
C THR A 76 -35.07 -26.10 19.84
N ASP A 77 -33.90 -25.57 20.20
CA ASP A 77 -32.99 -24.91 19.28
C ASP A 77 -31.72 -25.75 19.13
N ARG A 78 -31.24 -25.93 17.89
CA ARG A 78 -29.92 -26.47 17.61
C ARG A 78 -28.92 -25.31 17.51
N VAL A 79 -27.91 -25.33 18.39
CA VAL A 79 -26.90 -24.27 18.49
C VAL A 79 -25.48 -24.83 18.37
N VAL A 80 -24.53 -23.98 18.03
CA VAL A 80 -23.11 -24.36 17.99
C VAL A 80 -22.57 -24.43 19.41
N ASP A 81 -22.02 -25.58 19.81
CA ASP A 81 -21.52 -25.82 21.16
C ASP A 81 -20.09 -25.34 21.36
N LYS A 82 -19.17 -25.69 20.46
CA LYS A 82 -17.77 -25.21 20.49
C LYS A 82 -17.07 -25.45 19.16
N LEU A 83 -16.31 -24.43 18.70
CA LEU A 83 -15.27 -24.59 17.70
C LEU A 83 -14.03 -25.19 18.39
N LYS A 84 -13.66 -26.43 18.11
CA LYS A 84 -12.40 -27.00 18.58
C LYS A 84 -11.27 -26.60 17.64
N SER A 85 -10.16 -26.09 18.20
CA SER A 85 -8.95 -25.62 17.55
C SER A 85 -8.05 -26.69 16.91
N LYS A 86 -8.52 -27.92 16.71
CA LYS A 86 -7.80 -28.96 15.96
C LYS A 86 -8.81 -29.85 15.22
N GLY A 87 -8.86 -29.66 13.90
CA GLY A 87 -9.68 -30.44 12.98
C GLY A 87 -11.13 -29.94 12.90
N ASN A 88 -11.64 -29.76 11.71
CA ASN A 88 -12.93 -29.19 11.29
C ASN A 88 -14.19 -29.91 11.79
N LEU A 89 -14.42 -30.03 13.07
CA LEU A 89 -15.67 -30.58 13.61
C LEU A 89 -16.38 -29.53 14.46
N THR A 90 -17.28 -28.78 13.82
CA THR A 90 -18.27 -27.97 14.54
C THR A 90 -19.19 -28.91 15.32
N ARG A 91 -19.16 -28.83 16.66
CA ARG A 91 -20.09 -29.56 17.50
C ARG A 91 -21.34 -28.74 17.70
N TYR A 92 -22.48 -29.38 17.55
CA TYR A 92 -23.78 -28.80 17.80
C TYR A 92 -24.39 -29.46 19.06
N LYS A 93 -25.15 -28.67 19.83
CA LYS A 93 -25.95 -29.14 20.94
C LYS A 93 -27.39 -28.71 20.73
N LEU A 94 -28.31 -29.42 21.42
CA LEU A 94 -29.69 -28.99 21.52
C LEU A 94 -29.87 -28.22 22.83
N GLU A 95 -30.53 -27.08 22.74
CA GLU A 95 -30.95 -26.29 23.89
C GLU A 95 -32.48 -26.33 23.98
N PHE A 96 -32.98 -26.61 25.18
CA PHE A 96 -34.40 -26.67 25.46
C PHE A 96 -34.78 -25.48 26.34
N SER A 97 -35.81 -24.74 25.92
CA SER A 97 -36.39 -23.66 26.68
C SER A 97 -37.90 -23.84 26.78
N GLN A 98 -38.51 -23.33 27.86
CA GLN A 98 -39.98 -23.32 27.92
C GLN A 98 -40.52 -22.50 26.75
N ASN A 99 -41.64 -22.96 26.19
CA ASN A 99 -42.39 -22.26 25.16
C ASN A 99 -43.11 -21.09 25.86
N ASP A 100 -42.34 -20.08 26.25
CA ASP A 100 -42.93 -18.79 26.58
C ASP A 100 -43.47 -18.25 25.27
N ASP A 101 -44.74 -17.85 25.21
CA ASP A 101 -45.26 -16.97 24.17
C ASP A 101 -44.37 -15.70 24.21
N MET A 102 -43.32 -15.73 23.39
CA MET A 102 -42.39 -14.58 23.31
C MET A 102 -43.20 -13.41 22.76
N ASP A 103 -43.41 -12.40 23.59
CA ASP A 103 -44.02 -11.18 23.13
C ASP A 103 -43.21 -10.61 21.91
N GLU A 104 -43.85 -9.87 21.06
CA GLU A 104 -43.21 -9.27 19.87
C GLU A 104 -41.94 -8.47 20.22
N ASN A 105 -41.89 -7.90 21.44
CA ASN A 105 -40.74 -7.13 21.92
C ASN A 105 -39.53 -8.01 22.21
N SER A 106 -39.73 -9.19 22.81
CA SER A 106 -38.65 -10.16 23.07
C SER A 106 -38.09 -10.75 21.79
N LEU A 107 -38.94 -10.99 20.77
CA LEU A 107 -38.52 -11.40 19.44
C LEU A 107 -37.74 -10.28 18.72
N PHE A 108 -38.23 -9.05 18.86
CA PHE A 108 -37.55 -7.87 18.30
C PHE A 108 -36.17 -7.65 18.94
N ILE A 109 -36.07 -7.68 20.26
CA ILE A 109 -34.82 -7.54 21.00
C ILE A 109 -33.82 -8.63 20.58
N ARG A 110 -34.26 -9.89 20.46
CA ARG A 110 -33.40 -11.01 20.04
C ARG A 110 -32.91 -10.83 18.59
N LYS A 111 -33.78 -10.37 17.68
CA LYS A 111 -33.39 -10.04 16.31
C LYS A 111 -32.43 -8.85 16.31
N ALA A 112 -32.71 -7.80 17.06
CA ALA A 112 -31.88 -6.60 17.13
C ALA A 112 -30.48 -6.91 17.70
N THR A 113 -30.37 -7.77 18.73
CA THR A 113 -29.10 -8.17 19.34
C THR A 113 -28.29 -9.14 18.48
N SER A 114 -28.92 -9.81 17.51
CA SER A 114 -28.24 -10.70 16.56
C SER A 114 -27.69 -9.95 15.33
N LEU A 115 -28.03 -8.65 15.15
CA LEU A 115 -27.56 -7.87 14.02
C LEU A 115 -26.06 -7.60 14.12
N LYS A 116 -25.37 -7.74 13.02
CA LYS A 116 -23.96 -7.41 12.91
C LYS A 116 -23.82 -5.95 12.49
N VAL A 117 -23.10 -5.17 13.29
CA VAL A 117 -22.78 -3.77 12.98
C VAL A 117 -21.29 -3.68 12.65
N LEU A 118 -20.97 -3.21 11.46
CA LEU A 118 -19.61 -3.13 10.93
C LEU A 118 -19.20 -1.69 10.70
N HIS A 119 -17.96 -1.34 11.00
CA HIS A 119 -17.33 -0.11 10.53
C HIS A 119 -17.21 -0.15 9.01
N ALA A 120 -17.77 0.83 8.30
CA ALA A 120 -17.92 0.74 6.84
C ALA A 120 -17.46 1.98 6.06
N GLY A 121 -17.47 3.17 6.67
CA GLY A 121 -17.25 4.39 5.89
C GLY A 121 -15.83 4.57 5.36
N ALA A 122 -14.80 4.15 6.10
CA ALA A 122 -13.43 4.20 5.62
C ALA A 122 -13.23 3.22 4.43
N THR A 123 -13.71 2.00 4.56
CA THR A 123 -13.60 1.00 3.50
C THR A 123 -14.46 1.33 2.29
N TRP A 124 -15.62 1.99 2.48
CA TRP A 124 -16.41 2.54 1.38
C TRP A 124 -15.62 3.57 0.57
N LEU A 125 -14.95 4.52 1.24
CA LEU A 125 -14.08 5.47 0.55
C LEU A 125 -13.00 4.75 -0.27
N LEU A 126 -12.32 3.76 0.31
CA LEU A 126 -11.27 3.01 -0.38
C LEU A 126 -11.82 2.21 -1.57
N ASP A 127 -12.99 1.59 -1.44
CA ASP A 127 -13.67 0.92 -2.55
C ASP A 127 -13.91 1.87 -3.73
N GLN A 128 -14.42 3.08 -3.46
CA GLN A 128 -14.69 4.08 -4.50
C GLN A 128 -13.41 4.64 -5.14
N VAL A 129 -12.36 4.82 -4.35
CA VAL A 129 -11.03 5.22 -4.88
C VAL A 129 -10.51 4.15 -5.84
N ILE A 130 -10.57 2.88 -5.46
CA ILE A 130 -10.07 1.77 -6.29
C ILE A 130 -10.96 1.53 -7.51
N ALA A 131 -12.28 1.61 -7.37
CA ALA A 131 -13.23 1.39 -8.46
C ALA A 131 -13.02 2.38 -9.61
N SER A 132 -12.53 3.59 -9.32
CA SER A 132 -12.19 4.60 -10.32
C SER A 132 -10.85 4.38 -11.03
N THR A 133 -10.14 3.28 -10.73
CA THR A 133 -8.79 2.99 -11.24
C THR A 133 -8.70 1.60 -11.88
N PRO A 134 -7.69 1.34 -12.73
CA PRO A 134 -7.46 0.02 -13.30
C PRO A 134 -7.08 -1.07 -12.29
N LEU A 135 -6.75 -0.70 -11.04
CA LEU A 135 -6.21 -1.60 -10.03
C LEU A 135 -7.15 -2.77 -9.72
N SER A 136 -8.44 -2.49 -9.50
CA SER A 136 -9.44 -3.53 -9.19
C SER A 136 -9.61 -4.53 -10.33
N LYS A 137 -9.65 -4.03 -11.57
CA LYS A 137 -9.76 -4.86 -12.78
C LYS A 137 -8.56 -5.77 -12.96
N ALA A 138 -7.35 -5.23 -12.74
CA ALA A 138 -6.11 -6.00 -12.84
C ALA A 138 -6.03 -7.09 -11.77
N LEU A 139 -6.42 -6.77 -10.51
CA LEU A 139 -6.47 -7.74 -9.41
C LEU A 139 -7.46 -8.87 -9.70
N ALA A 140 -8.68 -8.53 -10.12
CA ALA A 140 -9.70 -9.52 -10.42
C ALA A 140 -9.28 -10.48 -11.55
N ARG A 141 -8.59 -9.98 -12.59
CA ARG A 141 -8.13 -10.82 -13.71
C ARG A 141 -7.05 -11.84 -13.34
N VAL A 142 -6.23 -11.57 -12.32
CA VAL A 142 -5.09 -12.41 -11.96
C VAL A 142 -5.34 -13.22 -10.69
N PHE A 143 -6.07 -12.64 -9.74
CA PHE A 143 -6.32 -13.23 -8.43
C PHE A 143 -7.80 -13.61 -8.21
N ASP A 144 -8.50 -14.02 -9.28
CA ASP A 144 -9.94 -14.35 -9.21
C ASP A 144 -10.22 -15.64 -8.42
N LYS A 145 -9.34 -16.64 -8.54
CA LYS A 145 -9.53 -17.90 -7.86
C LYS A 145 -9.52 -17.74 -6.33
N TYR A 146 -10.45 -18.43 -5.66
CA TYR A 146 -10.56 -18.49 -4.20
C TYR A 146 -10.63 -17.12 -3.52
N TYR A 147 -11.34 -16.16 -4.16
CA TYR A 147 -11.46 -14.78 -3.63
C TYR A 147 -10.12 -14.06 -3.42
N GLY A 148 -9.08 -14.43 -4.16
CA GLY A 148 -7.74 -13.91 -3.97
C GLY A 148 -7.66 -12.39 -4.06
N ALA A 149 -8.33 -11.76 -5.04
CA ALA A 149 -8.40 -10.31 -5.16
C ALA A 149 -9.09 -9.65 -3.95
N LYS A 150 -10.22 -10.21 -3.48
CA LYS A 150 -10.94 -9.71 -2.29
C LYS A 150 -10.10 -9.86 -1.02
N LYS A 151 -9.41 -11.00 -0.85
CA LYS A 151 -8.48 -11.23 0.28
C LYS A 151 -7.32 -10.23 0.27
N LEU A 152 -6.70 -10.01 -0.88
CA LEU A 152 -5.62 -9.02 -1.04
C LEU A 152 -6.07 -7.60 -0.71
N LEU A 153 -7.20 -7.17 -1.23
CA LEU A 153 -7.75 -5.85 -0.94
C LEU A 153 -8.08 -5.69 0.55
N SER A 154 -8.66 -6.71 1.18
CA SER A 154 -8.98 -6.66 2.61
C SER A 154 -7.73 -6.52 3.48
N LEU A 155 -6.65 -7.26 3.16
CA LEU A 155 -5.35 -7.10 3.83
C LEU A 155 -4.72 -5.72 3.57
N ALA A 156 -4.83 -5.21 2.34
CA ALA A 156 -4.35 -3.87 1.99
C ALA A 156 -5.14 -2.78 2.72
N TYR A 157 -6.47 -2.91 2.84
CA TYR A 157 -7.30 -1.97 3.61
C TYR A 157 -6.93 -1.96 5.09
N PHE A 158 -6.72 -3.15 5.68
CA PHE A 158 -6.23 -3.22 7.05
C PHE A 158 -4.93 -2.43 7.23
N LYS A 159 -3.96 -2.61 6.32
CA LYS A 159 -2.69 -1.89 6.38
C LYS A 159 -2.80 -0.40 6.04
N THR A 160 -3.85 0.00 5.34
CA THR A 160 -4.14 1.41 5.04
C THR A 160 -4.81 2.13 6.22
N ILE A 161 -5.72 1.45 6.92
CA ILE A 161 -6.52 2.02 8.01
C ILE A 161 -5.78 1.89 9.35
N GLU A 162 -5.10 0.76 9.60
CA GLU A 162 -4.41 0.41 10.83
C GLU A 162 -2.93 0.05 10.56
N PRO A 163 -2.13 1.01 10.10
CA PRO A 163 -0.77 0.76 9.61
C PRO A 163 0.17 0.15 10.65
N ASP A 164 0.07 0.59 11.90
CA ASP A 164 0.97 0.19 12.98
C ASP A 164 0.61 -1.18 13.58
N LYS A 165 -0.59 -1.70 13.25
CA LYS A 165 -1.03 -2.99 13.76
C LYS A 165 -0.42 -4.16 12.99
N GLY A 166 0.07 -5.17 13.71
CA GLY A 166 0.58 -6.41 13.12
C GLY A 166 -0.54 -7.24 12.47
N MET A 167 -0.19 -8.08 11.47
CA MET A 167 -1.16 -8.93 10.76
C MET A 167 -1.91 -9.91 11.68
N TYR A 168 -1.39 -10.22 12.86
CA TYR A 168 -2.07 -11.06 13.85
C TYR A 168 -3.34 -10.43 14.45
N LEU A 169 -3.51 -9.09 14.30
CA LEU A 169 -4.72 -8.37 14.70
C LEU A 169 -5.74 -8.23 13.58
N TYR A 170 -5.46 -8.79 12.39
CA TYR A 170 -6.36 -8.69 11.25
C TYR A 170 -7.71 -9.36 11.52
N GLU A 171 -7.73 -10.50 12.20
CA GLU A 171 -8.96 -11.27 12.48
C GLU A 171 -9.95 -10.43 13.30
N ASP A 172 -9.47 -9.76 14.34
CA ASP A 172 -10.28 -8.86 15.17
C ASP A 172 -10.80 -7.67 14.36
N PHE A 173 -9.92 -7.04 13.54
CA PHE A 173 -10.30 -5.95 12.65
C PHE A 173 -11.37 -6.39 11.65
N ALA A 174 -11.21 -7.55 11.03
CA ALA A 174 -12.14 -8.08 10.02
C ALA A 174 -13.49 -8.48 10.64
N SER A 175 -13.51 -8.84 11.93
CA SER A 175 -14.76 -9.19 12.63
C SER A 175 -15.71 -8.01 12.80
N CYS A 176 -15.18 -6.77 12.87
CA CYS A 176 -15.95 -5.54 13.12
C CYS A 176 -15.93 -4.55 11.94
N THR A 177 -15.30 -4.89 10.81
CA THR A 177 -15.13 -3.97 9.67
C THR A 177 -15.72 -4.58 8.39
N ARG A 178 -16.44 -3.76 7.62
CA ARG A 178 -16.88 -4.15 6.27
C ARG A 178 -15.67 -4.22 5.34
N LEU A 179 -15.41 -5.40 4.80
CA LEU A 179 -14.26 -5.66 3.94
C LEU A 179 -14.70 -6.32 2.63
N PRO A 180 -13.93 -6.19 1.53
CA PRO A 180 -14.20 -6.93 0.28
C PRO A 180 -14.29 -8.44 0.48
N PHE A 181 -13.48 -9.01 1.36
CA PHE A 181 -13.61 -10.41 1.81
C PHE A 181 -14.23 -10.44 3.20
N HIS A 182 -15.46 -10.93 3.29
CA HIS A 182 -16.32 -10.83 4.48
C HIS A 182 -15.94 -11.76 5.64
N ARG A 183 -15.09 -12.77 5.39
CA ARG A 183 -14.71 -13.76 6.41
C ARG A 183 -13.42 -13.33 7.10
N PRO A 184 -13.35 -13.34 8.44
CA PRO A 184 -12.11 -13.16 9.17
C PRO A 184 -11.10 -14.26 8.81
N MET A 185 -9.86 -13.89 8.60
CA MET A 185 -8.75 -14.83 8.36
C MET A 185 -7.80 -14.79 9.56
N GLY A 186 -7.57 -15.93 10.19
CA GLY A 186 -6.53 -16.06 11.21
C GLY A 186 -5.13 -15.98 10.58
N ILE A 187 -4.10 -15.70 11.41
CA ILE A 187 -2.72 -15.48 10.96
C ILE A 187 -2.14 -16.66 10.16
N SER A 188 -2.49 -17.89 10.49
CA SER A 188 -2.03 -19.09 9.77
C SER A 188 -2.63 -19.16 8.36
N SER A 189 -3.90 -18.80 8.20
CA SER A 189 -4.57 -18.72 6.89
C SER A 189 -3.96 -17.60 6.04
N ILE A 190 -3.72 -16.41 6.63
CA ILE A 190 -3.05 -15.30 5.95
C ILE A 190 -1.65 -15.71 5.49
N THR A 191 -0.86 -16.35 6.36
CA THR A 191 0.49 -16.80 6.02
C THR A 191 0.48 -17.78 4.86
N ARG A 192 -0.40 -18.77 4.89
CA ARG A 192 -0.58 -19.75 3.82
C ARG A 192 -1.01 -19.08 2.50
N PHE A 193 -1.97 -18.16 2.56
CA PHE A 193 -2.40 -17.39 1.40
C PHE A 193 -1.25 -16.57 0.79
N LEU A 194 -0.45 -15.85 1.60
CA LEU A 194 0.67 -15.06 1.12
C LEU A 194 1.78 -15.89 0.49
N GLN A 195 1.99 -17.14 0.95
CA GLN A 195 2.96 -18.07 0.36
C GLN A 195 2.61 -18.52 -1.06
N HIS A 196 1.33 -18.44 -1.46
CA HIS A 196 0.87 -18.77 -2.82
C HIS A 196 0.96 -17.58 -3.79
N ILE A 197 1.41 -16.42 -3.34
CA ILE A 197 1.64 -15.24 -4.18
C ILE A 197 3.10 -15.26 -4.62
N ASP A 198 3.33 -15.74 -5.84
CA ASP A 198 4.64 -15.80 -6.48
C ASP A 198 4.92 -14.58 -7.37
N GLU A 199 6.17 -14.46 -7.83
CA GLU A 199 6.59 -13.36 -8.71
C GLU A 199 5.87 -13.40 -10.06
N ASP A 200 5.56 -14.59 -10.61
CA ASP A 200 4.88 -14.73 -11.89
C ASP A 200 3.46 -14.14 -11.86
N LYS A 201 2.74 -14.35 -10.77
CA LYS A 201 1.41 -13.73 -10.54
C LYS A 201 1.52 -12.22 -10.41
N ILE A 202 2.53 -11.75 -9.68
CA ILE A 202 2.77 -10.31 -9.54
C ILE A 202 3.13 -9.69 -10.88
N ASP A 203 3.98 -10.31 -11.66
CA ASP A 203 4.34 -9.85 -13.01
C ASP A 203 3.12 -9.83 -13.95
N SER A 204 2.28 -10.85 -13.87
CA SER A 204 1.03 -10.91 -14.62
C SER A 204 0.09 -9.77 -14.20
N PHE A 205 -0.01 -9.49 -12.90
CA PHE A 205 -0.81 -8.37 -12.38
C PHE A 205 -0.25 -7.02 -12.85
N LEU A 206 1.04 -6.77 -12.69
CA LEU A 206 1.68 -5.52 -13.10
C LEU A 206 1.53 -5.28 -14.60
N ARG A 207 1.64 -6.33 -15.42
CA ARG A 207 1.40 -6.24 -16.87
C ARG A 207 -0.05 -5.82 -17.16
N LYS A 208 -1.03 -6.46 -16.53
CA LYS A 208 -2.44 -6.13 -16.72
C LYS A 208 -2.79 -4.74 -16.23
N LEU A 209 -2.22 -4.32 -15.11
CA LEU A 209 -2.37 -2.96 -14.60
C LEU A 209 -1.87 -1.93 -15.61
N ASN A 210 -0.67 -2.14 -16.16
CA ASN A 210 -0.08 -1.24 -17.14
C ASN A 210 -0.84 -1.22 -18.48
N GLU A 211 -1.30 -2.36 -18.99
CA GLU A 211 -2.14 -2.43 -20.18
C GLU A 211 -3.37 -1.51 -20.03
N CYS A 212 -4.06 -1.59 -18.89
CA CYS A 212 -5.23 -0.76 -18.62
C CYS A 212 -4.88 0.74 -18.45
N CYS A 213 -3.72 1.05 -17.86
CA CYS A 213 -3.28 2.44 -17.71
C CYS A 213 -2.93 3.07 -19.07
N ILE A 214 -2.23 2.34 -19.94
CA ILE A 214 -1.87 2.81 -21.29
C ILE A 214 -3.13 3.07 -22.12
N GLU A 215 -4.14 2.21 -22.03
CA GLU A 215 -5.42 2.42 -22.73
C GLU A 215 -6.12 3.72 -22.30
N GLU A 216 -5.94 4.16 -21.06
CA GLU A 216 -6.48 5.42 -20.55
C GLU A 216 -5.61 6.62 -20.97
N GLU A 217 -4.28 6.48 -20.91
CA GLU A 217 -3.31 7.52 -21.28
C GLU A 217 -3.37 7.87 -22.77
N ASP A 218 -3.51 6.89 -23.64
CA ASP A 218 -3.62 7.09 -25.10
C ASP A 218 -4.84 7.95 -25.49
N LYS A 219 -5.86 8.05 -24.64
CA LYS A 219 -7.04 8.89 -24.86
C LYS A 219 -6.78 10.38 -24.55
N SER A 220 -5.83 10.69 -23.65
CA SER A 220 -5.60 12.06 -23.16
C SER A 220 -4.76 12.93 -24.09
N LYS A 221 -3.92 12.34 -24.96
CA LYS A 221 -2.93 13.02 -25.84
C LYS A 221 -1.93 13.93 -25.10
N GLU A 222 -1.87 13.88 -23.78
CA GLU A 222 -0.94 14.68 -22.97
C GLU A 222 0.38 13.93 -22.75
N SER A 223 1.44 14.67 -22.43
CA SER A 223 2.71 14.07 -22.01
C SER A 223 2.53 13.36 -20.68
N VAL A 224 2.90 12.09 -20.62
CA VAL A 224 2.79 11.26 -19.42
C VAL A 224 4.13 11.22 -18.70
N TYR A 225 4.13 11.54 -17.41
CA TYR A 225 5.31 11.52 -16.56
C TYR A 225 5.23 10.39 -15.54
N TYR A 226 6.29 9.58 -15.49
CA TYR A 226 6.42 8.50 -14.53
C TYR A 226 7.51 8.81 -13.52
N ALA A 227 7.12 8.97 -12.26
CA ALA A 227 8.07 9.18 -11.18
C ALA A 227 8.67 7.87 -10.69
N LEU A 228 10.00 7.83 -10.63
CA LEU A 228 10.75 6.74 -10.02
C LEU A 228 11.27 7.15 -8.66
N ASP A 229 11.00 6.32 -7.66
CA ASP A 229 11.56 6.49 -6.33
C ASP A 229 11.88 5.16 -5.66
N SER A 230 12.72 5.19 -4.62
CA SER A 230 13.10 4.03 -3.82
C SER A 230 12.92 4.29 -2.34
N THR A 231 12.60 3.24 -1.63
CA THR A 231 12.52 3.27 -0.16
C THR A 231 13.20 2.06 0.44
N SER A 232 13.74 2.19 1.66
CA SER A 232 14.23 1.05 2.44
C SER A 232 13.20 0.65 3.49
N ILE A 233 13.02 -0.65 3.68
CA ILE A 233 12.15 -1.24 4.69
C ILE A 233 13.04 -2.05 5.62
N SER A 234 13.06 -1.69 6.91
CA SER A 234 13.87 -2.38 7.92
C SER A 234 13.26 -3.72 8.31
N THR A 235 14.10 -4.70 8.61
CA THR A 235 13.69 -6.01 9.11
C THR A 235 14.52 -6.44 10.30
N CYS A 236 13.85 -7.07 11.27
CA CYS A 236 14.51 -7.68 12.43
C CYS A 236 14.82 -9.16 12.22
N SER A 237 14.43 -9.74 11.08
CA SER A 237 14.66 -11.15 10.78
C SER A 237 15.95 -11.33 10.01
N ASP A 238 16.75 -12.32 10.40
CA ASP A 238 17.98 -12.74 9.72
C ASP A 238 17.71 -13.80 8.64
N ASP A 239 16.50 -14.34 8.55
CA ASP A 239 16.15 -15.49 7.72
C ASP A 239 15.78 -15.12 6.27
N HIS A 240 16.22 -13.97 5.78
CA HIS A 240 15.90 -13.49 4.43
C HIS A 240 17.13 -13.19 3.62
N ASP A 241 17.22 -13.78 2.42
CA ASP A 241 18.33 -13.57 1.48
C ASP A 241 18.49 -12.10 1.03
N PHE A 242 17.43 -11.28 1.14
CA PHE A 242 17.41 -9.86 0.76
C PHE A 242 17.67 -8.90 1.93
N ALA A 243 17.68 -9.39 3.17
CA ALA A 243 17.92 -8.58 4.36
C ALA A 243 19.41 -8.34 4.55
N GLU A 244 19.88 -7.20 4.08
CA GLU A 244 21.28 -6.82 4.13
C GLU A 244 21.48 -5.44 4.76
N TRP A 245 22.69 -5.21 5.27
CA TRP A 245 23.11 -3.88 5.73
C TRP A 245 23.31 -2.96 4.53
N GLY A 246 22.73 -1.76 4.60
CA GLY A 246 22.83 -0.75 3.54
C GLY A 246 22.60 0.64 4.08
N HIS A 247 22.50 1.63 3.17
CA HIS A 247 22.17 2.99 3.55
C HIS A 247 20.69 3.09 3.97
N ASN A 248 20.46 2.98 5.28
CA ASN A 248 19.11 2.99 5.84
C ASN A 248 18.52 4.41 5.83
N LYS A 249 17.55 4.64 4.96
CA LYS A 249 16.83 5.93 4.87
C LYS A 249 15.97 6.22 6.13
N GLY A 250 15.73 5.22 6.97
CA GLY A 250 15.00 5.34 8.23
C GLY A 250 15.86 5.73 9.44
N GLY A 251 17.20 5.62 9.32
CA GLY A 251 18.16 5.97 10.38
C GLY A 251 18.24 4.95 11.53
N ASP A 252 17.55 3.80 11.46
CA ASP A 252 17.71 2.72 12.43
C ASP A 252 18.89 1.79 12.03
N GLN A 253 19.48 1.12 13.02
CA GLN A 253 20.59 0.20 12.82
C GLN A 253 20.05 -1.23 12.61
N LEU A 254 19.30 -1.42 11.53
CA LEU A 254 18.72 -2.71 11.16
C LEU A 254 19.07 -3.07 9.73
N LYS A 255 19.08 -4.38 9.43
CA LYS A 255 19.09 -4.86 8.06
C LYS A 255 17.84 -4.37 7.32
N GLN A 256 17.94 -4.16 6.04
CA GLN A 256 16.87 -3.59 5.21
C GLN A 256 16.71 -4.33 3.89
N ILE A 257 15.56 -4.10 3.28
CA ILE A 257 15.24 -4.45 1.90
C ILE A 257 14.93 -3.14 1.18
N ASN A 258 15.50 -2.93 -0.01
CA ASN A 258 15.21 -1.75 -0.83
C ASN A 258 14.03 -2.06 -1.76
N VAL A 259 13.05 -1.17 -1.77
CA VAL A 259 11.88 -1.25 -2.66
C VAL A 259 11.90 -0.06 -3.60
N VAL A 260 11.87 -0.32 -4.90
CA VAL A 260 11.78 0.70 -5.96
C VAL A 260 10.40 0.66 -6.56
N MET A 261 9.80 1.81 -6.78
CA MET A 261 8.47 1.94 -7.39
C MET A 261 8.47 2.95 -8.52
N LEU A 262 7.63 2.68 -9.52
CA LEU A 262 7.32 3.57 -10.63
C LEU A 262 5.85 3.96 -10.53
N VAL A 263 5.57 5.27 -10.55
CA VAL A 263 4.24 5.83 -10.33
C VAL A 263 3.91 6.81 -11.45
N ASN A 264 2.72 6.71 -12.02
CA ASN A 264 2.19 7.72 -12.92
C ASN A 264 1.86 9.00 -12.14
N GLN A 265 2.49 10.12 -12.48
CA GLN A 265 2.30 11.39 -11.76
C GLN A 265 0.90 11.97 -11.96
N SER A 266 0.30 11.76 -13.15
CA SER A 266 -1.01 12.32 -13.48
C SER A 266 -2.17 11.64 -12.73
N THR A 267 -2.03 10.34 -12.39
CA THR A 267 -3.09 9.56 -11.76
C THR A 267 -2.77 9.13 -10.33
N GLY A 268 -1.50 9.30 -9.89
CA GLY A 268 -1.00 8.74 -8.65
C GLY A 268 -0.99 7.21 -8.61
N CYS A 269 -1.18 6.56 -9.78
CA CYS A 269 -1.24 5.10 -9.86
C CYS A 269 0.17 4.50 -9.90
N PRO A 270 0.55 3.63 -8.94
CA PRO A 270 1.76 2.85 -9.03
C PRO A 270 1.65 1.82 -10.15
N LEU A 271 2.61 1.84 -11.07
CA LEU A 271 2.62 1.01 -12.26
C LEU A 271 3.51 -0.22 -12.12
N TYR A 272 4.54 -0.12 -11.28
CA TYR A 272 5.56 -1.14 -11.15
C TYR A 272 6.29 -1.02 -9.82
N TYR A 273 6.74 -2.14 -9.26
CA TYR A 273 7.65 -2.19 -8.13
C TYR A 273 8.58 -3.40 -8.22
N ARG A 274 9.74 -3.29 -7.57
CA ARG A 274 10.64 -4.41 -7.26
C ARG A 274 11.30 -4.18 -5.92
N TYR A 275 11.72 -5.27 -5.29
CA TYR A 275 12.55 -5.23 -4.10
C TYR A 275 13.92 -5.84 -4.40
N TYR A 276 14.92 -5.31 -3.74
CA TYR A 276 16.32 -5.67 -3.90
C TYR A 276 16.98 -5.81 -2.53
N ALA A 277 18.13 -6.50 -2.50
CA ALA A 277 18.93 -6.58 -1.29
C ALA A 277 19.29 -5.19 -0.74
N GLY A 278 19.28 -5.05 0.58
CA GLY A 278 19.48 -3.77 1.26
C GLY A 278 20.80 -3.09 0.95
N SER A 279 21.83 -3.84 0.60
CA SER A 279 23.15 -3.32 0.20
C SER A 279 23.19 -2.77 -1.23
N THR A 280 22.15 -3.05 -2.06
CA THR A 280 22.14 -2.67 -3.48
C THR A 280 21.94 -1.16 -3.64
N PRO A 281 22.89 -0.41 -4.26
CA PRO A 281 22.74 1.02 -4.48
C PRO A 281 21.63 1.36 -5.48
N ASP A 282 20.92 2.48 -5.27
CA ASP A 282 19.85 2.97 -6.15
C ASP A 282 20.30 3.10 -7.62
N VAL A 283 21.55 3.52 -7.86
CA VAL A 283 22.10 3.63 -9.23
C VAL A 283 22.08 2.31 -9.99
N SER A 284 22.34 1.19 -9.32
CA SER A 284 22.37 -0.15 -9.95
C SER A 284 20.97 -0.73 -10.15
N THR A 285 20.05 -0.46 -9.22
CA THR A 285 18.65 -0.94 -9.33
C THR A 285 17.96 -0.35 -10.55
N PHE A 286 18.32 0.88 -10.93
CA PHE A 286 17.72 1.60 -12.06
C PHE A 286 17.84 0.84 -13.40
N ILE A 287 19.03 0.34 -13.73
CA ILE A 287 19.24 -0.38 -14.98
C ILE A 287 18.46 -1.72 -14.98
N HIS A 288 18.42 -2.40 -13.85
CA HIS A 288 17.65 -3.64 -13.73
C HIS A 288 16.16 -3.38 -13.91
N LEU A 289 15.64 -2.35 -13.24
CA LEU A 289 14.25 -1.94 -13.36
C LEU A 289 13.88 -1.58 -14.81
N LEU A 290 14.69 -0.78 -15.51
CA LEU A 290 14.43 -0.43 -16.92
C LEU A 290 14.40 -1.66 -17.84
N LYS A 291 15.27 -2.64 -17.62
CA LYS A 291 15.28 -3.89 -18.40
C LYS A 291 14.01 -4.70 -18.18
N GLU A 292 13.58 -4.84 -16.93
CA GLU A 292 12.37 -5.58 -16.60
C GLU A 292 11.12 -4.84 -17.06
N TYR A 293 11.09 -3.53 -16.89
CA TYR A 293 10.06 -2.66 -17.41
C TYR A 293 9.89 -2.81 -18.93
N ALA A 294 11.00 -2.80 -19.68
CA ALA A 294 10.98 -3.03 -21.12
C ALA A 294 10.47 -4.43 -21.50
N ARG A 295 10.81 -5.48 -20.73
CA ARG A 295 10.32 -6.86 -20.94
C ARG A 295 8.80 -6.98 -20.74
N MET A 296 8.23 -6.15 -19.89
CA MET A 296 6.78 -6.13 -19.63
C MET A 296 5.98 -5.40 -20.72
N GLY A 297 6.63 -4.79 -21.71
CA GLY A 297 5.97 -4.08 -22.79
C GLY A 297 5.35 -2.75 -22.38
N LEU A 298 5.91 -2.11 -21.36
CA LEU A 298 5.36 -0.90 -20.74
C LEU A 298 5.60 0.35 -21.60
N ASN A 299 4.82 1.40 -21.34
CA ASN A 299 4.72 2.59 -22.20
C ASN A 299 6.06 3.32 -22.37
N ARG A 300 6.70 3.15 -23.54
CA ARG A 300 7.97 3.84 -23.88
C ARG A 300 7.80 5.32 -24.22
N ARG A 301 6.57 5.81 -24.34
CA ARG A 301 6.29 7.24 -24.62
C ARG A 301 6.31 8.08 -23.35
N ALA A 302 6.21 7.45 -22.18
CA ALA A 302 6.25 8.18 -20.92
C ALA A 302 7.65 8.75 -20.65
N ILE A 303 7.68 9.94 -20.06
CA ILE A 303 8.90 10.60 -19.62
C ILE A 303 9.21 10.16 -18.20
N LEU A 304 10.36 9.52 -18.02
CA LEU A 304 10.79 9.03 -16.70
C LEU A 304 11.40 10.17 -15.88
N VAL A 305 10.87 10.42 -14.70
CA VAL A 305 11.37 11.45 -13.77
C VAL A 305 12.03 10.77 -12.58
N ALA A 306 13.34 11.03 -12.37
CA ALA A 306 14.09 10.38 -11.30
C ALA A 306 15.02 11.34 -10.55
N ASP A 307 15.30 11.01 -9.27
CA ASP A 307 16.13 11.82 -8.39
C ASP A 307 17.63 11.66 -8.69
N ARG A 308 18.42 12.58 -8.10
CA ARG A 308 19.88 12.58 -8.16
C ARG A 308 20.55 11.27 -7.73
N GLY A 309 19.84 10.43 -6.93
CA GLY A 309 20.30 9.10 -6.58
C GLY A 309 20.52 8.20 -7.80
N TYR A 310 19.74 8.41 -8.86
CA TYR A 310 19.77 7.66 -10.11
C TYR A 310 20.64 8.33 -11.18
N GLY A 311 21.05 9.59 -10.98
CA GLY A 311 21.87 10.36 -11.92
C GLY A 311 23.27 9.80 -12.03
N SER A 312 23.56 9.09 -13.13
CA SER A 312 24.91 8.60 -13.48
C SER A 312 25.08 8.57 -15.00
N VAL A 313 26.32 8.70 -15.46
CA VAL A 313 26.66 8.59 -16.89
C VAL A 313 26.16 7.28 -17.48
N LYS A 314 26.33 6.18 -16.74
CA LYS A 314 25.91 4.83 -17.17
C LYS A 314 24.39 4.74 -17.33
N ASN A 315 23.62 5.33 -16.43
CA ASN A 315 22.16 5.34 -16.51
C ASN A 315 21.68 6.21 -17.69
N ILE A 316 22.31 7.39 -17.93
CA ILE A 316 22.00 8.25 -19.07
C ILE A 316 22.27 7.49 -20.39
N HIS A 317 23.41 6.81 -20.51
CA HIS A 317 23.70 5.98 -21.69
C HIS A 317 22.62 4.93 -21.92
N LYS A 318 22.16 4.28 -20.84
CA LYS A 318 21.13 3.23 -20.95
C LYS A 318 19.78 3.79 -21.39
N LEU A 319 19.38 4.96 -20.87
CA LEU A 319 18.15 5.64 -21.29
C LEU A 319 18.15 5.94 -22.79
N TYR A 320 19.25 6.48 -23.33
CA TYR A 320 19.39 6.71 -24.77
C TYR A 320 19.36 5.41 -25.57
N GLN A 321 20.07 4.37 -25.12
CA GLN A 321 20.08 3.06 -25.78
C GLN A 321 18.68 2.42 -25.86
N ASP A 322 17.86 2.65 -24.85
CA ASP A 322 16.48 2.11 -24.77
C ASP A 322 15.44 3.06 -25.39
N ASN A 323 15.85 4.22 -25.94
CA ASN A 323 14.97 5.29 -26.41
C ASN A 323 13.92 5.70 -25.37
N GLN A 324 14.34 5.76 -24.09
CA GLN A 324 13.48 6.16 -22.98
C GLN A 324 13.69 7.63 -22.67
N SER A 325 12.66 8.46 -22.85
CA SER A 325 12.70 9.87 -22.49
C SER A 325 12.73 10.07 -20.97
N PHE A 326 13.43 11.12 -20.54
CA PHE A 326 13.72 11.31 -19.13
C PHE A 326 13.81 12.77 -18.69
N ILE A 327 13.61 12.98 -17.38
CA ILE A 327 14.06 14.14 -16.60
C ILE A 327 14.84 13.58 -15.40
N LEU A 328 16.15 13.89 -15.34
CA LEU A 328 17.04 13.42 -14.27
C LEU A 328 17.64 14.60 -13.51
N ASN A 329 17.56 14.56 -12.18
CA ASN A 329 18.36 15.44 -11.35
C ASN A 329 19.80 14.92 -11.24
N MET A 330 20.78 15.80 -11.37
CA MET A 330 22.18 15.43 -11.38
C MET A 330 22.91 15.86 -10.12
N LYS A 331 23.90 15.05 -9.72
CA LYS A 331 24.85 15.43 -8.67
C LYS A 331 25.79 16.50 -9.20
N LEU A 332 25.92 17.62 -8.49
CA LEU A 332 26.74 18.76 -8.91
C LEU A 332 28.27 18.48 -8.92
N ASN A 333 28.70 17.33 -8.35
CA ASN A 333 30.10 16.92 -8.35
C ASN A 333 30.58 16.33 -9.69
N PHE A 334 29.69 16.07 -10.65
CA PHE A 334 30.08 15.64 -11.99
C PHE A 334 30.83 16.76 -12.72
N SER A 335 31.90 16.42 -13.45
CA SER A 335 32.74 17.36 -14.16
C SER A 335 31.97 18.24 -15.14
N ILE A 336 31.03 17.64 -15.88
CA ILE A 336 30.18 18.39 -16.81
C ILE A 336 29.33 19.45 -16.09
N CYS A 337 28.72 19.09 -14.94
CA CYS A 337 27.93 20.03 -14.15
C CYS A 337 28.78 21.16 -13.59
N LYS A 338 29.97 20.85 -13.04
CA LYS A 338 30.91 21.86 -12.53
C LYS A 338 31.35 22.84 -13.62
N ASN A 339 31.70 22.33 -14.80
CA ASN A 339 32.13 23.15 -15.91
C ASN A 339 31.00 24.06 -16.41
N LEU A 340 29.77 23.55 -16.50
CA LEU A 340 28.61 24.34 -16.91
C LEU A 340 28.27 25.43 -15.88
N ILE A 341 28.32 25.10 -14.60
CA ILE A 341 28.11 26.09 -13.52
C ILE A 341 29.19 27.16 -13.60
N ALA A 342 30.46 26.77 -13.66
CA ALA A 342 31.57 27.73 -13.70
C ALA A 342 31.50 28.68 -14.93
N LYS A 343 31.12 28.13 -16.10
CA LYS A 343 30.93 28.89 -17.35
C LYS A 343 29.80 29.91 -17.24
N ASN A 344 28.72 29.58 -16.57
CA ASN A 344 27.47 30.33 -16.65
C ASN A 344 27.04 30.98 -15.32
N LEU A 345 27.88 30.92 -14.28
CA LEU A 345 27.52 31.40 -12.95
C LEU A 345 27.22 32.91 -12.92
N SER A 346 27.99 33.71 -13.69
CA SER A 346 27.76 35.15 -13.78
C SER A 346 26.38 35.50 -14.36
N TYR A 347 25.97 34.77 -15.39
CA TYR A 347 24.62 34.92 -15.96
C TYR A 347 23.52 34.44 -14.99
N LEU A 348 23.75 33.31 -14.28
CA LEU A 348 22.81 32.79 -13.29
C LEU A 348 22.65 33.70 -12.06
N LEU A 349 23.64 34.55 -11.77
CA LEU A 349 23.57 35.53 -10.69
C LEU A 349 22.98 36.87 -11.15
N ASP A 350 22.75 37.05 -12.45
CA ASP A 350 22.16 38.24 -13.03
C ASP A 350 20.65 38.19 -13.01
N ASP A 351 20.00 39.32 -12.66
CA ASP A 351 18.54 39.43 -12.58
C ASP A 351 17.85 39.18 -13.94
N CYS A 352 18.54 39.29 -15.06
CA CYS A 352 18.03 38.99 -16.40
C CYS A 352 17.69 37.50 -16.57
N SER A 353 18.28 36.60 -15.76
CA SER A 353 17.98 35.18 -15.79
C SER A 353 16.78 34.78 -14.87
N TYR A 354 16.18 35.76 -14.17
CA TYR A 354 15.12 35.50 -13.20
C TYR A 354 13.80 35.14 -13.87
N ASN A 355 13.25 33.99 -13.46
CA ASN A 355 11.95 33.49 -13.90
C ASN A 355 10.88 33.65 -12.81
N ARG A 356 9.88 34.49 -13.08
CA ARG A 356 8.79 34.77 -12.12
C ARG A 356 7.94 33.56 -11.74
N LYS A 357 7.76 32.61 -12.68
CA LYS A 357 6.90 31.42 -12.41
C LYS A 357 7.52 30.49 -11.38
N LEU A 358 8.83 30.39 -11.34
CA LEU A 358 9.55 29.52 -10.42
C LEU A 358 10.23 30.29 -9.28
N SER A 359 10.25 31.63 -9.31
CA SER A 359 11.00 32.50 -8.39
C SER A 359 12.48 32.12 -8.27
N GLN A 360 13.08 31.70 -9.38
CA GLN A 360 14.47 31.24 -9.49
C GLN A 360 15.12 31.82 -10.73
N ASN A 361 16.44 31.95 -10.68
CA ASN A 361 17.20 32.23 -11.89
C ASN A 361 17.42 30.96 -12.68
N ILE A 362 17.23 31.02 -14.00
CA ILE A 362 17.21 29.82 -14.85
C ILE A 362 18.08 30.04 -16.09
N MET A 363 18.75 28.96 -16.47
CA MET A 363 19.45 28.87 -17.74
C MET A 363 19.21 27.48 -18.35
N THR A 364 19.06 27.41 -19.66
CA THR A 364 18.97 26.14 -20.40
C THR A 364 20.07 26.13 -21.45
N GLU A 365 20.84 25.05 -21.49
CA GLU A 365 21.83 24.78 -22.53
C GLU A 365 21.48 23.51 -23.29
N GLU A 366 21.48 23.58 -24.64
CA GLU A 366 21.28 22.40 -25.48
C GLU A 366 22.66 21.85 -25.86
N VAL A 367 22.85 20.54 -25.58
CA VAL A 367 24.10 19.84 -25.91
C VAL A 367 23.83 18.52 -26.62
N TYR A 368 24.82 18.00 -27.32
CA TYR A 368 24.76 16.65 -27.88
C TYR A 368 25.57 15.69 -27.00
N TRP A 369 24.84 14.81 -26.33
CA TRP A 369 25.44 13.79 -25.45
C TRP A 369 25.93 12.61 -26.27
N SER A 370 27.22 12.24 -26.14
CA SER A 370 27.79 11.06 -26.79
C SER A 370 27.62 9.83 -25.91
N TYR A 371 27.04 8.77 -26.45
CA TYR A 371 26.84 7.50 -25.75
C TYR A 371 27.20 6.31 -26.64
N PRO A 372 27.62 5.16 -26.07
CA PRO A 372 27.87 3.93 -26.83
C PRO A 372 26.54 3.40 -27.36
N GLY A 373 26.41 3.23 -28.67
CA GLY A 373 25.24 2.63 -29.31
C GLY A 373 25.07 1.16 -28.92
N ASN A 374 23.97 0.57 -29.32
CA ASN A 374 23.70 -0.85 -29.04
C ASN A 374 24.73 -1.74 -29.75
N TYR A 375 25.22 -2.76 -29.02
CA TYR A 375 26.20 -3.71 -29.58
C TYR A 375 25.60 -4.49 -30.75
N ASN A 376 26.13 -4.28 -31.96
CA ASN A 376 25.79 -5.10 -33.11
C ASN A 376 26.79 -6.26 -33.21
N LYS A 377 26.32 -7.52 -33.18
CA LYS A 377 27.14 -8.70 -33.25
C LYS A 377 27.95 -8.81 -34.56
N ASP A 378 27.49 -8.15 -35.63
CA ASP A 378 28.09 -8.18 -36.95
C ASP A 378 29.25 -7.17 -37.14
N THR A 379 29.31 -6.16 -36.25
CA THR A 379 30.37 -5.16 -36.27
C THR A 379 31.01 -5.07 -34.89
N VAL A 380 32.15 -5.64 -34.68
CA VAL A 380 32.92 -5.73 -33.42
C VAL A 380 33.21 -4.36 -32.73
N ARG A 381 32.62 -3.26 -33.19
CA ARG A 381 32.80 -1.91 -32.66
C ARG A 381 31.47 -1.28 -32.31
N CYS A 382 31.30 -0.89 -31.03
CA CYS A 382 30.24 0.02 -30.64
C CYS A 382 30.49 1.38 -31.33
N LYS A 383 29.63 1.79 -32.26
CA LYS A 383 29.60 3.17 -32.76
C LYS A 383 29.11 4.06 -31.64
N HIS A 384 29.82 5.17 -31.39
CA HIS A 384 29.28 6.23 -30.53
C HIS A 384 28.16 6.94 -31.28
N GLU A 385 27.03 7.06 -30.63
CA GLU A 385 25.86 7.81 -31.08
C GLU A 385 25.77 9.15 -30.34
N LYS A 386 24.99 10.08 -30.86
CA LYS A 386 24.76 11.35 -30.23
C LYS A 386 23.27 11.58 -30.04
N GLY A 387 22.87 11.84 -28.81
CA GLY A 387 21.51 12.23 -28.43
C GLY A 387 21.44 13.70 -28.03
N ARG A 388 20.39 14.39 -28.42
CA ARG A 388 20.11 15.73 -27.96
C ARG A 388 19.81 15.73 -26.48
N MET A 389 20.32 16.70 -25.70
CA MET A 389 20.10 16.83 -24.28
C MET A 389 19.94 18.31 -23.93
N PHE A 390 18.87 18.61 -23.21
CA PHE A 390 18.64 19.89 -22.56
C PHE A 390 19.15 19.82 -21.12
N ILE A 391 19.98 20.81 -20.76
CA ILE A 391 20.52 20.95 -19.40
C ILE A 391 19.90 22.20 -18.81
N HIS A 392 19.00 22.04 -17.87
CA HIS A 392 18.35 23.12 -17.17
C HIS A 392 19.06 23.38 -15.84
N ILE A 393 19.56 24.58 -15.63
CA ILE A 393 20.25 25.00 -14.41
C ILE A 393 19.35 26.01 -13.70
N TYR A 394 19.04 25.73 -12.45
CA TYR A 394 18.22 26.59 -11.60
C TYR A 394 19.04 27.07 -10.43
N LEU A 395 18.96 28.36 -10.11
CA LEU A 395 19.55 28.95 -8.92
C LEU A 395 18.42 29.47 -8.02
N ASP A 396 18.33 28.88 -6.85
CA ASP A 396 17.44 29.30 -5.79
C ASP A 396 18.17 30.21 -4.80
N HIS A 397 17.74 31.46 -4.74
CA HIS A 397 18.36 32.46 -3.88
C HIS A 397 18.10 32.23 -2.40
N GLU A 398 16.94 31.71 -2.02
CA GLU A 398 16.63 31.42 -0.62
C GLU A 398 17.55 30.33 -0.07
N ILE A 399 17.65 29.22 -0.80
CA ILE A 399 18.57 28.11 -0.44
C ILE A 399 20.03 28.58 -0.45
N ARG A 400 20.41 29.46 -1.40
CA ARG A 400 21.76 30.01 -1.47
C ARG A 400 22.06 30.90 -0.27
N ASN A 401 21.17 31.83 0.08
CA ASN A 401 21.30 32.72 1.23
C ASN A 401 21.36 31.94 2.53
N GLU A 402 20.49 30.95 2.70
CA GLU A 402 20.51 30.06 3.86
C GLU A 402 21.87 29.32 4.02
N ALA A 403 22.42 28.86 2.89
CA ALA A 403 23.74 28.21 2.91
C ALA A 403 24.86 29.20 3.26
N GLU A 404 24.76 30.46 2.82
CA GLU A 404 25.69 31.50 3.17
C GLU A 404 25.62 31.90 4.65
N ASP A 405 24.40 31.98 5.20
CA ASP A 405 24.20 32.30 6.62
C ASP A 405 24.70 31.14 7.52
N LYS A 406 24.47 29.89 7.13
CA LYS A 406 25.07 28.73 7.82
C LYS A 406 26.59 28.75 7.78
N PHE A 407 27.17 29.14 6.64
CA PHE A 407 28.62 29.29 6.50
C PHE A 407 29.15 30.38 7.43
N ARG A 408 28.51 31.54 7.48
CA ARG A 408 28.90 32.66 8.36
C ARG A 408 28.78 32.30 9.83
N ALA A 409 27.66 31.67 10.23
CA ALA A 409 27.41 31.23 11.60
C ALA A 409 28.46 30.21 12.04
N ARG A 410 28.83 29.25 11.16
CA ARG A 410 29.85 28.24 11.45
C ARG A 410 31.22 28.87 11.68
N ILE A 411 31.64 29.85 10.86
CA ILE A 411 32.90 30.56 11.06
C ILE A 411 32.89 31.32 12.39
N ALA A 412 31.82 32.07 12.68
CA ALA A 412 31.69 32.81 13.92
C ALA A 412 31.80 31.89 15.17
N GLU A 413 31.05 30.81 15.18
CA GLU A 413 31.09 29.80 16.24
C GLU A 413 32.49 29.25 16.48
N LEU A 414 33.19 28.85 15.40
CA LEU A 414 34.54 28.28 15.51
C LEU A 414 35.57 29.29 15.99
N LEU A 415 35.46 30.58 15.53
CA LEU A 415 36.31 31.65 15.98
C LEU A 415 36.10 32.00 17.46
N ASP A 416 34.86 31.94 17.95
CA ASP A 416 34.54 32.20 19.36
C ASP A 416 35.02 31.06 20.24
N ARG A 417 34.87 29.81 19.81
CA ARG A 417 35.43 28.64 20.52
C ARG A 417 36.95 28.70 20.57
N GLN A 418 37.61 29.07 19.48
CA GLN A 418 39.07 29.25 19.44
C GLN A 418 39.55 30.34 20.41
N LYS A 419 38.82 31.47 20.50
CA LYS A 419 39.13 32.54 21.45
C LYS A 419 38.89 32.15 22.89
N ALA A 420 37.84 31.43 23.18
CA ALA A 420 37.45 31.03 24.53
C ALA A 420 38.41 29.97 25.13
N GLY A 421 39.05 29.14 24.31
CA GLY A 421 40.02 28.13 24.72
C GLY A 421 39.44 27.01 25.62
N ILE A 422 38.12 26.94 25.76
CA ILE A 422 37.41 26.01 26.66
C ILE A 422 37.20 24.64 26.03
N ASP A 423 36.99 24.63 24.68
CA ASP A 423 36.69 23.43 23.92
C ASP A 423 37.57 23.42 22.64
N PRO A 424 38.62 22.57 22.58
CA PRO A 424 39.53 22.54 21.46
C PRO A 424 38.82 22.14 20.16
N LEU A 425 39.21 22.78 19.09
CA LEU A 425 38.68 22.44 17.76
C LEU A 425 39.15 21.06 17.33
N THR A 426 38.31 20.34 16.64
CA THR A 426 38.71 19.11 15.95
C THR A 426 39.61 19.46 14.75
N LYS A 427 40.39 18.52 14.27
CA LYS A 427 41.25 18.69 13.10
C LYS A 427 40.47 19.19 11.87
N ASP A 428 39.30 18.65 11.63
CA ASP A 428 38.43 19.07 10.48
C ASP A 428 37.95 20.52 10.66
N GLU A 429 37.69 20.98 11.88
CA GLU A 429 37.30 22.35 12.18
C GLU A 429 38.48 23.33 12.04
N GLU A 430 39.69 22.93 12.42
CA GLU A 430 40.91 23.71 12.19
C GLU A 430 41.20 23.82 10.70
N ASP A 431 41.11 22.75 9.92
CA ASP A 431 41.29 22.73 8.49
C ASP A 431 40.23 23.61 7.77
N PHE A 432 38.99 23.60 8.26
CA PHE A 432 37.93 24.48 7.78
C PHE A 432 38.29 25.95 8.02
N LEU A 433 38.65 26.33 9.23
CA LEU A 433 39.03 27.71 9.52
C LEU A 433 40.25 28.16 8.70
N SER A 434 41.31 27.37 8.61
CA SER A 434 42.52 27.69 7.85
C SER A 434 42.24 27.83 6.35
N THR A 435 41.27 27.13 5.83
CA THR A 435 40.84 27.22 4.42
C THR A 435 40.12 28.53 4.13
N TYR A 436 39.21 28.96 5.03
CA TYR A 436 38.29 30.07 4.75
C TYR A 436 38.59 31.36 5.49
N VAL A 437 39.48 31.36 6.48
CA VAL A 437 39.87 32.54 7.25
C VAL A 437 41.36 32.77 7.09
N THR A 438 41.73 34.00 6.71
CA THR A 438 43.10 34.47 6.57
C THR A 438 43.30 35.69 7.46
N GLU A 439 44.54 36.11 7.68
CA GLU A 439 44.86 37.37 8.34
C GLU A 439 45.21 38.41 7.31
N ASP A 440 44.67 39.64 7.49
CA ASP A 440 45.02 40.79 6.67
C ASP A 440 46.35 41.39 7.11
N SER A 441 46.81 42.42 6.41
CA SER A 441 48.06 43.16 6.71
C SER A 441 48.07 43.81 8.10
N THR A 442 46.93 43.89 8.78
CA THR A 442 46.80 44.46 10.15
C THR A 442 46.67 43.39 11.23
N GLY A 443 46.75 42.07 10.87
CA GLY A 443 46.54 40.95 11.77
C GLY A 443 45.10 40.66 12.10
N ARG A 444 44.12 41.23 11.37
CA ARG A 444 42.70 40.93 11.56
C ARG A 444 42.30 39.70 10.76
N LYS A 445 41.52 38.83 11.39
CA LYS A 445 40.95 37.66 10.72
C LYS A 445 39.88 38.10 9.73
N VAL A 446 40.08 37.78 8.44
CA VAL A 446 39.19 38.09 7.34
C VAL A 446 38.83 36.82 6.57
N ILE A 447 37.64 36.81 5.96
CA ILE A 447 37.21 35.67 5.14
C ILE A 447 37.95 35.71 3.78
N ASN A 448 38.56 34.59 3.41
CA ASN A 448 39.14 34.42 2.08
C ASN A 448 38.00 34.41 1.02
N SER A 449 37.87 35.53 0.31
CA SER A 449 36.79 35.74 -0.66
C SER A 449 36.81 34.71 -1.80
N THR A 450 38.00 34.32 -2.27
CA THR A 450 38.16 33.33 -3.34
C THR A 450 37.66 31.94 -2.87
N LYS A 451 38.08 31.53 -1.68
CA LYS A 451 37.65 30.24 -1.11
C LYS A 451 36.17 30.22 -0.75
N LYS A 452 35.65 31.34 -0.24
CA LYS A 452 34.20 31.50 -0.04
C LYS A 452 33.44 31.40 -1.35
N PHE A 453 33.94 32.03 -2.42
CA PHE A 453 33.31 31.94 -3.74
C PHE A 453 33.28 30.50 -4.27
N GLU A 454 34.42 29.77 -4.16
CA GLU A 454 34.48 28.35 -4.52
C GLU A 454 33.47 27.51 -3.72
N TYR A 455 33.35 27.74 -2.42
CA TYR A 455 32.37 27.05 -1.54
C TYR A 455 30.93 27.35 -1.96
N MET A 456 30.64 28.60 -2.32
CA MET A 456 29.29 29.05 -2.66
C MET A 456 28.89 28.73 -4.11
N MET A 457 29.85 28.34 -4.97
CA MET A 457 29.65 28.19 -6.41
C MET A 457 28.48 27.24 -6.76
N CYS A 458 28.31 26.16 -6.00
CA CYS A 458 27.25 25.18 -6.23
C CYS A 458 26.04 25.29 -5.26
N LYS A 459 26.05 26.26 -4.34
CA LYS A 459 24.97 26.40 -3.34
C LYS A 459 23.74 27.05 -3.99
N GLY A 460 22.59 26.49 -3.67
CA GLY A 460 21.31 26.90 -4.27
C GLY A 460 21.11 26.42 -5.71
N ILE A 461 22.08 25.69 -6.30
CA ILE A 461 21.98 25.21 -7.68
C ILE A 461 21.38 23.82 -7.75
N ARG A 462 20.45 23.63 -8.70
CA ARG A 462 19.89 22.36 -9.13
C ARG A 462 20.07 22.22 -10.64
N ILE A 463 20.39 21.01 -11.11
CA ILE A 463 20.53 20.72 -12.55
C ILE A 463 19.61 19.58 -12.93
N LEU A 464 18.72 19.82 -13.88
CA LEU A 464 17.88 18.80 -14.50
C LEU A 464 18.37 18.55 -15.94
N LEU A 465 18.47 17.27 -16.30
CA LEU A 465 18.76 16.83 -17.67
C LEU A 465 17.51 16.25 -18.29
N SER A 466 17.22 16.59 -19.53
CA SER A 466 16.15 15.98 -20.32
C SER A 466 16.59 15.78 -21.77
N ASP A 467 16.17 14.70 -22.39
CA ASP A 467 16.35 14.46 -23.84
C ASP A 467 15.25 15.12 -24.67
N LEU A 468 14.07 15.34 -24.09
CA LEU A 468 12.86 15.76 -24.79
C LEU A 468 12.37 17.15 -24.39
N ILE A 469 12.33 17.46 -23.08
CA ILE A 469 11.71 18.68 -22.57
C ILE A 469 12.70 19.85 -22.67
N SER A 470 12.37 20.83 -23.50
CA SER A 470 13.17 22.03 -23.71
C SER A 470 12.77 23.21 -22.81
N ASP A 471 11.51 23.22 -22.30
CA ASP A 471 11.03 24.25 -21.38
C ASP A 471 11.48 23.95 -19.94
N PRO A 472 12.34 24.83 -19.34
CA PRO A 472 12.77 24.64 -17.96
C PRO A 472 11.63 24.72 -16.93
N VAL A 473 10.56 25.46 -17.23
CA VAL A 473 9.40 25.55 -16.32
C VAL A 473 8.66 24.23 -16.27
N GLU A 474 8.43 23.60 -17.42
CA GLU A 474 7.81 22.28 -17.52
C GLU A 474 8.68 21.20 -16.85
N ALA A 475 9.99 21.19 -17.13
CA ALA A 475 10.92 20.26 -16.51
C ALA A 475 10.94 20.39 -14.97
N SER A 476 10.96 21.62 -14.45
CA SER A 476 10.92 21.87 -13.00
C SER A 476 9.60 21.43 -12.37
N ARG A 477 8.46 21.69 -13.05
CA ARG A 477 7.14 21.27 -12.58
C ARG A 477 7.07 19.74 -12.47
N ALA A 478 7.39 19.03 -13.55
CA ALA A 478 7.37 17.58 -13.57
C ALA A 478 8.30 16.97 -12.50
N TYR A 479 9.46 17.58 -12.27
CA TYR A 479 10.36 17.14 -11.21
C TYR A 479 9.81 17.43 -9.81
N THR A 480 9.12 18.53 -9.60
CA THR A 480 8.52 18.89 -8.30
C THR A 480 7.33 17.98 -7.98
N GLU A 481 6.51 17.65 -8.98
CA GLU A 481 5.41 16.69 -8.82
C GLU A 481 5.90 15.29 -8.39
N ARG A 482 7.16 14.92 -8.71
CA ARG A 482 7.82 13.72 -8.17
C ARG A 482 7.96 13.78 -6.64
N ASN A 483 8.18 14.95 -6.04
CA ASN A 483 8.30 15.08 -4.58
C ASN A 483 7.02 14.68 -3.85
N GLU A 484 5.85 14.82 -4.46
CA GLU A 484 4.58 14.34 -3.89
C GLU A 484 4.57 12.83 -3.74
N VAL A 485 5.20 12.11 -4.69
CA VAL A 485 5.37 10.66 -4.63
C VAL A 485 6.34 10.27 -3.50
N GLU A 486 7.49 10.99 -3.37
CA GLU A 486 8.42 10.78 -2.25
C GLU A 486 7.75 10.97 -0.88
N GLU A 487 6.97 12.04 -0.77
CA GLU A 487 6.22 12.34 0.43
C GLU A 487 5.20 11.23 0.74
N SER A 488 4.58 10.66 -0.30
CA SER A 488 3.68 9.52 -0.17
C SER A 488 4.42 8.28 0.33
N PHE A 489 5.64 8.00 -0.18
CA PHE A 489 6.46 6.89 0.30
C PHE A 489 6.97 7.09 1.73
N ARG A 490 7.38 8.30 2.09
CA ARG A 490 7.80 8.61 3.45
C ARG A 490 6.66 8.34 4.43
N LYS A 491 5.47 8.81 4.11
CA LYS A 491 4.27 8.57 4.92
C LYS A 491 3.82 7.11 4.86
N LEU A 492 4.08 6.39 3.76
CA LEU A 492 3.83 4.95 3.71
C LEU A 492 4.62 4.21 4.79
N LYS A 493 5.91 4.53 4.98
CA LYS A 493 6.69 3.97 6.08
C LYS A 493 6.06 4.27 7.45
N ASP A 494 5.52 5.47 7.60
CA ASP A 494 4.84 5.92 8.81
C ASP A 494 3.42 5.35 8.92
N PHE A 495 2.76 5.09 7.76
CA PHE A 495 1.35 4.69 7.70
C PHE A 495 1.09 3.21 7.43
N THR A 496 2.03 2.41 6.96
CA THR A 496 1.77 0.97 6.78
C THR A 496 2.45 0.10 7.81
N GLY A 497 3.11 0.71 8.81
CA GLY A 497 3.98 -0.01 9.72
C GLY A 497 5.13 -0.72 8.99
N ALA A 498 5.37 -0.31 7.72
CA ALA A 498 6.41 -0.89 6.87
C ALA A 498 7.83 -0.47 7.29
N ARG A 499 7.97 0.32 8.37
CA ARG A 499 9.29 0.55 8.97
C ARG A 499 9.96 -0.75 9.38
N ARG A 500 9.18 -1.78 9.76
CA ARG A 500 9.68 -3.10 10.15
C ARG A 500 8.85 -4.21 9.51
N LEU A 501 9.48 -4.96 8.63
CA LEU A 501 8.91 -6.19 8.11
C LEU A 501 9.03 -7.29 9.18
N HIS A 502 7.92 -7.61 9.84
CA HIS A 502 7.82 -8.76 10.72
C HIS A 502 7.56 -10.01 9.87
N ILE A 503 8.60 -10.61 9.31
CA ILE A 503 8.52 -11.81 8.48
C ILE A 503 9.45 -12.87 9.06
N SER A 504 8.96 -14.08 9.19
CA SER A 504 9.69 -15.24 9.69
C SER A 504 10.13 -16.20 8.58
N SER A 505 9.85 -15.90 7.29
CA SER A 505 10.12 -16.82 6.19
C SER A 505 10.21 -16.07 4.86
N SER A 506 11.23 -16.37 4.04
CA SER A 506 11.41 -15.83 2.67
C SER A 506 10.19 -16.13 1.78
N LYS A 507 9.49 -17.25 2.00
CA LYS A 507 8.29 -17.64 1.22
C LYS A 507 7.11 -16.69 1.37
N THR A 508 6.99 -15.99 2.52
CA THR A 508 5.91 -15.02 2.75
C THR A 508 6.30 -13.60 2.38
N LEU A 509 7.58 -13.34 2.11
CA LEU A 509 8.11 -12.03 1.82
C LEU A 509 7.44 -11.40 0.61
N THR A 510 7.43 -12.11 -0.53
CA THR A 510 6.87 -11.66 -1.80
C THR A 510 5.41 -11.23 -1.66
N GLY A 511 4.58 -12.11 -1.07
CA GLY A 511 3.16 -11.80 -0.85
C GLY A 511 2.94 -10.64 0.13
N LYS A 512 3.74 -10.53 1.18
CA LYS A 512 3.63 -9.44 2.15
C LYS A 512 4.04 -8.10 1.56
N ILE A 513 5.15 -8.04 0.80
CA ILE A 513 5.55 -6.83 0.08
C ILE A 513 4.46 -6.43 -0.93
N PHE A 514 3.82 -7.40 -1.59
CA PHE A 514 2.73 -7.13 -2.51
C PHE A 514 1.52 -6.49 -1.81
N VAL A 515 1.14 -6.96 -0.62
CA VAL A 515 0.09 -6.30 0.19
C VAL A 515 0.48 -4.88 0.55
N HIS A 516 1.74 -4.63 0.93
CA HIS A 516 2.21 -3.27 1.21
C HIS A 516 2.22 -2.39 -0.04
N PHE A 517 2.59 -2.95 -1.20
CA PHE A 517 2.48 -2.27 -2.49
C PHE A 517 1.04 -1.85 -2.79
N LEU A 518 0.07 -2.75 -2.60
CA LEU A 518 -1.35 -2.43 -2.79
C LEU A 518 -1.83 -1.35 -1.83
N SER A 519 -1.47 -1.43 -0.56
CA SER A 519 -1.78 -0.39 0.43
C SER A 519 -1.17 0.97 0.04
N CYS A 520 0.08 0.99 -0.43
CA CYS A 520 0.73 2.17 -0.97
C CYS A 520 -0.02 2.73 -2.18
N SER A 521 -0.39 1.88 -3.11
CA SER A 521 -1.14 2.25 -4.31
C SER A 521 -2.44 2.95 -3.96
N ILE A 522 -3.19 2.39 -3.01
CA ILE A 522 -4.45 2.96 -2.52
C ILE A 522 -4.22 4.34 -1.90
N LEU A 523 -3.19 4.49 -1.07
CA LEU A 523 -2.85 5.77 -0.44
C LEU A 523 -2.42 6.82 -1.45
N CYS A 524 -1.61 6.46 -2.45
CA CYS A 524 -1.19 7.36 -3.53
C CYS A 524 -2.41 7.85 -4.32
N MET A 525 -3.30 6.95 -4.72
CA MET A 525 -4.53 7.29 -5.44
C MET A 525 -5.49 8.16 -4.62
N LEU A 526 -5.67 7.85 -3.33
CA LEU A 526 -6.48 8.67 -2.44
C LEU A 526 -5.92 10.08 -2.32
N ARG A 527 -4.61 10.24 -2.18
CA ARG A 527 -3.95 11.55 -2.09
C ARG A 527 -4.03 12.34 -3.37
N HIS A 528 -3.79 11.67 -4.50
CA HIS A 528 -3.96 12.31 -5.80
C HIS A 528 -5.38 12.89 -5.93
N ARG A 529 -6.41 12.15 -5.46
CA ARG A 529 -7.78 12.64 -5.46
C ARG A 529 -7.98 13.82 -4.50
N ILE A 530 -7.34 13.80 -3.32
CA ILE A 530 -7.33 14.93 -2.37
C ILE A 530 -6.70 16.17 -3.02
N HIS A 531 -5.50 16.05 -3.59
CA HIS A 531 -4.81 17.17 -4.25
C HIS A 531 -5.59 17.71 -5.46
N SER A 532 -6.23 16.82 -6.22
CA SER A 532 -7.10 17.24 -7.32
C SER A 532 -8.30 18.07 -6.85
N ALA A 533 -8.90 17.72 -5.70
CA ALA A 533 -9.98 18.48 -5.09
C ALA A 533 -9.47 19.85 -4.58
N GLU A 534 -8.33 19.87 -3.91
CA GLU A 534 -7.69 21.10 -3.40
C GLU A 534 -7.29 22.05 -4.54
N ALA A 535 -6.77 21.52 -5.64
CA ALA A 535 -6.45 22.29 -6.85
C ALA A 535 -7.68 22.94 -7.50
N LYS A 536 -8.88 22.33 -7.34
CA LYS A 536 -10.18 22.92 -7.72
C LYS A 536 -10.68 23.96 -6.71
N GLY A 537 -9.93 24.26 -5.64
CA GLY A 537 -10.30 25.20 -4.58
C GLY A 537 -11.24 24.61 -3.53
N ILE A 538 -11.44 23.29 -3.50
CA ILE A 538 -12.30 22.62 -2.52
C ILE A 538 -11.51 22.45 -1.22
N LYS A 539 -11.95 23.12 -0.16
CA LYS A 539 -11.36 22.95 1.18
C LYS A 539 -11.94 21.70 1.85
N LEU A 540 -11.12 20.68 2.04
CA LEU A 540 -11.52 19.46 2.72
C LEU A 540 -11.56 19.65 4.25
N PRO A 541 -12.48 18.99 4.98
CA PRO A 541 -12.70 19.20 6.41
C PRO A 541 -11.65 18.53 7.32
N PHE A 542 -10.71 17.78 6.75
CA PHE A 542 -9.64 17.06 7.48
C PHE A 542 -8.27 17.41 6.90
N ASP A 543 -7.31 17.63 7.79
CA ASP A 543 -5.94 18.05 7.51
C ASP A 543 -4.97 16.86 7.29
N SER A 544 -5.42 15.63 7.53
CA SER A 544 -4.60 14.43 7.32
C SER A 544 -5.42 13.19 6.97
N VAL A 545 -4.84 12.32 6.14
CA VAL A 545 -5.47 11.05 5.72
C VAL A 545 -5.82 10.14 6.90
N PRO A 546 -4.98 9.95 7.94
CA PRO A 546 -5.36 9.16 9.11
C PRO A 546 -6.59 9.67 9.83
N LYS A 547 -6.66 10.99 10.06
CA LYS A 547 -7.78 11.61 10.73
C LYS A 547 -9.07 11.48 9.90
N MET A 548 -8.92 11.56 8.58
CA MET A 548 -10.00 11.31 7.62
C MET A 548 -10.52 9.87 7.74
N LEU A 549 -9.64 8.87 7.62
CA LEU A 549 -10.01 7.45 7.69
C LEU A 549 -10.59 7.08 9.06
N SER A 550 -9.97 7.54 10.15
CA SER A 550 -10.48 7.35 11.51
C SER A 550 -11.87 7.96 11.71
N SER A 551 -12.11 9.16 11.19
CA SER A 551 -13.43 9.79 11.27
C SER A 551 -14.49 9.02 10.48
N LEU A 552 -14.14 8.52 9.28
CA LEU A 552 -15.04 7.73 8.45
C LEU A 552 -15.33 6.35 9.04
N SER A 553 -14.43 5.76 9.82
CA SER A 553 -14.67 4.47 10.49
C SER A 553 -15.88 4.50 11.44
N ASN A 554 -16.31 5.69 11.87
CA ASN A 554 -17.54 5.85 12.65
C ASN A 554 -18.84 5.78 11.82
N ILE A 555 -18.77 5.67 10.49
CA ILE A 555 -19.91 5.32 9.65
C ILE A 555 -20.03 3.80 9.68
N THR A 556 -21.16 3.30 10.14
CA THR A 556 -21.40 1.86 10.30
C THR A 556 -22.39 1.34 9.26
N GLN A 557 -22.29 0.05 8.99
CA GLN A 557 -23.27 -0.70 8.23
C GLN A 557 -23.91 -1.75 9.15
N THR A 558 -25.21 -1.70 9.28
CA THR A 558 -25.97 -2.76 9.98
C THR A 558 -26.39 -3.80 8.97
N VAL A 559 -25.98 -5.05 9.21
CA VAL A 559 -26.21 -6.17 8.30
C VAL A 559 -27.42 -6.96 8.77
N PHE A 560 -28.42 -7.08 7.90
CA PHE A 560 -29.64 -7.88 8.07
C PHE A 560 -29.56 -9.11 7.16
N SER A 561 -30.44 -10.06 7.37
CA SER A 561 -30.58 -11.25 6.52
C SER A 561 -30.93 -10.96 5.05
N TYR A 562 -31.42 -9.76 4.76
CA TYR A 562 -31.87 -9.33 3.44
C TYR A 562 -31.05 -8.16 2.86
N GLY A 563 -30.03 -7.67 3.56
CA GLY A 563 -29.20 -6.59 3.07
C GLY A 563 -28.47 -5.82 4.15
N GLY A 564 -27.70 -4.83 3.77
CA GLY A 564 -26.93 -3.94 4.64
C GLY A 564 -27.36 -2.48 4.51
N TYR A 565 -27.48 -1.79 5.62
CA TYR A 565 -27.87 -0.38 5.69
C TYR A 565 -26.82 0.43 6.39
N PHE A 566 -26.37 1.50 5.76
CA PHE A 566 -25.40 2.42 6.33
C PHE A 566 -26.06 3.38 7.32
N SER A 567 -25.33 3.74 8.37
CA SER A 567 -25.74 4.81 9.26
C SER A 567 -25.80 6.15 8.53
N GLU A 568 -26.57 7.11 9.04
CA GLU A 568 -26.68 8.44 8.45
C GLU A 568 -25.30 9.13 8.35
N ILE A 569 -25.03 9.76 7.21
CA ILE A 569 -23.78 10.47 6.94
C ILE A 569 -24.04 11.98 7.00
N VAL A 570 -23.55 12.61 8.05
CA VAL A 570 -23.80 14.04 8.34
C VAL A 570 -22.51 14.83 8.58
N GLY A 571 -22.59 16.15 8.57
CA GLY A 571 -21.53 17.08 8.92
C GLY A 571 -20.27 16.91 8.07
N LYS A 572 -19.11 17.00 8.71
CA LYS A 572 -17.79 16.91 8.04
C LYS A 572 -17.59 15.68 7.18
N LYS A 573 -18.20 14.54 7.53
CA LYS A 573 -18.11 13.30 6.74
C LYS A 573 -18.85 13.45 5.41
N LYS A 574 -20.02 14.10 5.42
CA LYS A 574 -20.80 14.40 4.22
C LYS A 574 -20.07 15.39 3.32
N GLU A 575 -19.48 16.44 3.91
CA GLU A 575 -18.66 17.43 3.18
C GLU A 575 -17.44 16.78 2.54
N LEU A 576 -16.76 15.88 3.25
CA LEU A 576 -15.62 15.13 2.73
C LEU A 576 -16.00 14.30 1.50
N LEU A 577 -17.02 13.44 1.62
CA LEU A 577 -17.42 12.58 0.49
C LEU A 577 -17.84 13.40 -0.72
N LYS A 578 -18.57 14.51 -0.53
CA LYS A 578 -18.92 15.45 -1.60
C LYS A 578 -17.68 16.10 -2.21
N GLY A 579 -16.74 16.58 -1.37
CA GLY A 579 -15.52 17.25 -1.84
C GLY A 579 -14.60 16.33 -2.64
N LEU A 580 -14.60 15.04 -2.32
CA LEU A 580 -13.87 14.02 -3.05
C LEU A 580 -14.68 13.39 -4.22
N GLU A 581 -15.89 13.89 -4.49
CA GLU A 581 -16.77 13.34 -5.53
C GLU A 581 -17.05 11.84 -5.33
N ILE A 582 -17.22 11.42 -4.06
CA ILE A 582 -17.53 10.03 -3.68
C ILE A 582 -19.05 9.89 -3.52
N PRO A 583 -19.68 8.91 -4.18
CA PRO A 583 -21.10 8.66 -4.02
C PRO A 583 -21.42 8.21 -2.58
N PHE A 584 -22.60 8.59 -2.09
CA PHE A 584 -23.09 8.05 -0.83
C PHE A 584 -23.43 6.58 -0.99
N PRO A 585 -23.15 5.75 0.02
CA PRO A 585 -23.51 4.35 -0.05
C PRO A 585 -25.04 4.19 -0.07
N GLU A 586 -25.52 3.37 -0.99
CA GLU A 586 -26.90 2.93 -1.04
C GLU A 586 -27.09 1.65 -0.21
N PRO A 587 -28.34 1.31 0.19
CA PRO A 587 -28.62 0.04 0.82
C PRO A 587 -28.19 -1.13 -0.07
N GLU A 588 -27.37 -2.03 0.45
CA GLU A 588 -26.95 -3.23 -0.26
C GLU A 588 -28.05 -4.31 -0.07
N MET A 589 -28.83 -4.58 -1.14
CA MET A 589 -29.83 -5.64 -1.12
C MET A 589 -29.19 -6.96 -1.59
N ASN A 590 -29.61 -8.08 -1.00
CA ASN A 590 -29.10 -9.42 -1.32
C ASN A 590 -27.58 -9.55 -1.15
N ILE A 591 -27.07 -9.27 0.05
CA ILE A 591 -25.71 -9.66 0.39
C ILE A 591 -25.72 -11.20 0.45
N GLU A 592 -25.39 -11.85 -0.66
CA GLU A 592 -25.05 -13.27 -0.66
C GLU A 592 -23.77 -13.42 0.18
N TYR A 593 -23.94 -13.79 1.44
CA TYR A 593 -22.86 -14.40 2.21
C TYR A 593 -22.65 -15.77 1.56
N GLU A 594 -21.80 -15.80 0.52
CA GLU A 594 -21.51 -17.02 -0.23
C GLU A 594 -21.10 -18.12 0.74
N GLU A 595 -21.96 -19.12 0.83
CA GLU A 595 -21.82 -20.35 1.65
C GLU A 595 -20.84 -21.33 0.99
N ASP A 596 -19.63 -20.94 0.64
CA ASP A 596 -18.63 -21.87 0.14
C ASP A 596 -17.70 -22.36 1.27
N ALA A 597 -18.31 -23.08 2.23
CA ALA A 597 -17.55 -23.86 3.21
C ALA A 597 -16.93 -25.14 2.61
N ALA A 598 -17.37 -25.57 1.41
CA ALA A 598 -16.95 -26.84 0.81
C ALA A 598 -15.69 -26.78 -0.07
N ALA A 599 -15.25 -25.60 -0.51
CA ALA A 599 -14.12 -25.49 -1.43
C ALA A 599 -12.75 -25.41 -0.74
N GLU A 600 -12.67 -25.10 0.55
CA GLU A 600 -11.39 -25.05 1.28
C GLU A 600 -10.96 -26.42 1.85
N GLU A 601 -11.86 -27.41 1.97
CA GLU A 601 -11.52 -28.76 2.45
C GLU A 601 -10.81 -29.65 1.41
N SER A 602 -10.69 -29.22 0.15
CA SER A 602 -10.04 -30.01 -0.91
C SER A 602 -8.60 -29.61 -1.20
N MET A 603 -7.98 -28.75 -0.39
CA MET A 603 -6.58 -28.31 -0.56
C MET A 603 -5.64 -28.79 0.57
N ASP A 604 -6.00 -29.85 1.31
CA ASP A 604 -5.06 -30.60 2.17
C ASP A 604 -4.38 -31.72 1.39
#